data_6e4ab655251bd2d466931a4a0e9396b6
#
_entry.id   6e4ab655251bd2d466931a4a0e9396b6
#
_cell.length_a   1.000
_cell.length_b   1.000
_cell.length_c   1.000
_cell.angle_alpha   90.00
_cell.angle_beta   90.00
_cell.angle_gamma   90.00
#
_symmetry.space_group_name_H-M   'P 1'
#
loop_
_entity.id
_entity.type
_entity.pdbx_description
1 polymer ?
#
loop_
_entity_poly.entity_id
_entity_poly.type
_entity_poly.pdbx_seq_one_letter_code
_entity_poly.pdbx_strand_id
1 'polypeptide(L)'
;MRFEINDIIAEQTDLLYCAPVQDLCKIECGGVVTVPFRHALCQISVCVKNRVQDTEKIVVRNVSMDNVAGSGTFSSLKNPQWQTGNRNASLTFLDKPFETGPDPEPVGRKWLVIPQEINTPLTVEYDFSTASGETITQRLQTIPLKMRLEGGKSYTLTLSIGIDDVKFLKELIKDRFEK
;
A
#
# COMPACT_ATOMS: atom_id res chain seq x y z
N MET A 1 20.83 -0.83 7.96
CA MET A 1 19.90 -1.83 8.51
C MET A 1 19.24 -2.58 7.36
N ARG A 2 19.15 -3.92 7.41
CA ARG A 2 18.48 -4.74 6.41
C ARG A 2 17.00 -4.90 6.80
N PHE A 3 16.12 -4.87 5.82
CA PHE A 3 14.68 -5.05 5.98
C PHE A 3 14.17 -6.05 4.94
N GLU A 4 13.21 -6.85 5.31
CA GLU A 4 12.48 -7.75 4.42
C GLU A 4 10.98 -7.61 4.69
N ILE A 5 10.17 -7.62 3.63
CA ILE A 5 8.71 -7.67 3.75
C ILE A 5 8.36 -9.05 4.31
N ASN A 6 7.64 -9.06 5.42
CA ASN A 6 7.06 -10.28 5.95
C ASN A 6 5.72 -10.53 5.25
N ASP A 7 5.50 -11.74 4.76
CA ASP A 7 4.26 -12.14 4.07
C ASP A 7 3.06 -12.18 5.04
N ILE A 8 3.34 -12.25 6.36
CA ILE A 8 2.34 -12.17 7.42
C ILE A 8 2.22 -10.70 7.86
N ILE A 9 1.14 -10.02 7.47
CA ILE A 9 0.93 -8.60 7.78
C ILE A 9 1.00 -8.28 9.27
N ALA A 10 0.47 -9.15 10.12
CA ALA A 10 0.49 -8.96 11.57
C ALA A 10 1.92 -8.90 12.16
N GLU A 11 2.91 -9.41 11.42
CA GLU A 11 4.32 -9.43 11.81
C GLU A 11 5.14 -8.34 11.11
N GLN A 12 4.52 -7.49 10.29
CA GLN A 12 5.23 -6.38 9.68
C GLN A 12 5.60 -5.34 10.75
N THR A 13 6.89 -5.12 10.90
CA THR A 13 7.43 -4.11 11.81
C THR A 13 7.77 -2.85 11.03
N ASP A 14 7.29 -1.73 11.49
CA ASP A 14 7.65 -0.44 10.92
C ASP A 14 9.07 -0.04 11.32
N LEU A 15 9.77 0.62 10.41
CA LEU A 15 11.11 1.10 10.62
C LEU A 15 11.09 2.61 10.84
N LEU A 16 11.47 3.01 12.05
CA LEU A 16 11.65 4.40 12.41
C LEU A 16 13.13 4.76 12.43
N TYR A 17 13.44 5.97 12.02
CA TYR A 17 14.78 6.52 12.12
C TYR A 17 14.76 7.98 12.54
N CYS A 18 15.85 8.41 13.13
CA CYS A 18 16.16 9.81 13.39
C CYS A 18 17.41 10.22 12.60
N ALA A 19 17.38 11.38 12.01
CA ALA A 19 18.60 11.98 11.47
C ALA A 19 19.58 12.26 12.60
N PRO A 20 20.90 12.09 12.40
CA PRO A 20 21.89 12.45 13.42
C PRO A 20 21.70 13.91 13.85
N VAL A 21 21.58 14.13 15.14
CA VAL A 21 21.56 15.47 15.72
C VAL A 21 23.02 15.82 16.09
N GLN A 22 23.53 16.87 15.50
CA GLN A 22 24.90 17.35 15.73
C GLN A 22 24.90 18.56 16.66
N ASP A 23 26.05 18.84 17.24
CA ASP A 23 26.33 20.05 18.03
C ASP A 23 25.42 20.25 19.25
N LEU A 24 25.11 19.14 19.94
CA LEU A 24 24.30 19.16 21.16
C LEU A 24 25.15 19.72 22.31
N CYS A 25 24.88 20.95 22.73
CA CYS A 25 25.40 21.54 23.93
C CYS A 25 24.37 21.52 25.06
N LYS A 26 24.76 21.02 26.24
CA LYS A 26 23.87 20.95 27.42
C LYS A 26 23.31 22.32 27.81
N ILE A 27 24.11 23.37 27.64
CA ILE A 27 23.74 24.74 27.99
C ILE A 27 22.67 25.26 27.00
N GLU A 28 22.83 25.02 25.70
CA GLU A 28 21.95 25.52 24.66
C GLU A 28 20.64 24.72 24.63
N CYS A 29 20.70 23.42 24.93
CA CYS A 29 19.49 22.54 24.92
C CYS A 29 18.77 22.51 26.28
N GLY A 30 19.25 23.21 27.32
CA GLY A 30 18.71 23.14 28.68
C GLY A 30 18.66 21.72 29.26
N GLY A 31 19.50 20.81 28.72
CA GLY A 31 19.55 19.41 29.12
C GLY A 31 18.46 18.51 28.46
N VAL A 32 17.61 19.06 27.58
CA VAL A 32 16.56 18.32 26.86
C VAL A 32 16.96 18.23 25.41
N VAL A 33 16.90 17.02 24.84
CA VAL A 33 17.16 16.75 23.43
C VAL A 33 15.88 16.21 22.79
N THR A 34 15.36 16.93 21.79
CA THR A 34 14.25 16.45 20.99
C THR A 34 14.74 15.59 19.84
N VAL A 35 14.28 14.35 19.78
CA VAL A 35 14.66 13.38 18.75
C VAL A 35 13.45 13.14 17.84
N PRO A 36 13.39 13.77 16.65
CA PRO A 36 12.28 13.57 15.72
C PRO A 36 12.44 12.25 14.97
N PHE A 37 11.59 11.29 15.26
CA PHE A 37 11.52 10.05 14.49
C PHE A 37 10.73 10.25 13.21
N ARG A 38 11.10 9.48 12.18
CA ARG A 38 10.44 9.44 10.87
C ARG A 38 10.28 8.00 10.42
N HIS A 39 9.19 7.73 9.71
CA HIS A 39 8.99 6.43 9.07
C HIS A 39 9.93 6.28 7.88
N ALA A 40 10.71 5.22 7.86
CA ALA A 40 11.57 4.88 6.74
C ALA A 40 10.82 4.14 5.63
N LEU A 41 9.75 3.42 5.98
CA LEU A 41 8.88 2.71 5.07
C LEU A 41 7.71 3.58 4.61
N CYS A 42 7.12 3.22 3.46
CA CYS A 42 5.82 3.72 3.05
C CYS A 42 4.72 2.68 3.33
N GLN A 43 3.48 3.14 3.32
CA GLN A 43 2.31 2.28 3.47
C GLN A 43 1.47 2.34 2.20
N ILE A 44 0.97 1.19 1.74
CA ILE A 44 0.07 1.09 0.60
C ILE A 44 -1.21 0.35 0.99
N SER A 45 -2.34 0.86 0.52
CA SER A 45 -3.68 0.30 0.73
C SER A 45 -4.54 0.48 -0.50
N VAL A 46 -5.61 -0.30 -0.61
CA VAL A 46 -6.55 -0.22 -1.72
C VAL A 46 -7.94 0.07 -1.18
N CYS A 47 -8.68 0.93 -1.88
CA CYS A 47 -10.11 1.12 -1.74
C CYS A 47 -10.79 0.70 -3.03
N VAL A 48 -11.96 0.10 -2.94
CA VAL A 48 -12.76 -0.27 -4.09
C VAL A 48 -14.17 0.29 -3.97
N LYS A 49 -14.79 0.54 -5.12
CA LYS A 49 -16.22 0.80 -5.26
C LYS A 49 -16.73 0.14 -6.53
N ASN A 50 -18.02 -0.12 -6.60
CA ASN A 50 -18.64 -0.57 -7.83
C ASN A 50 -19.23 0.59 -8.67
N ARG A 51 -19.57 0.28 -9.94
CA ARG A 51 -20.26 1.15 -10.91
C ARG A 51 -21.44 0.44 -11.55
N VAL A 52 -22.03 -0.48 -10.82
CA VAL A 52 -23.17 -1.26 -11.31
C VAL A 52 -24.46 -0.72 -10.71
N GLN A 53 -25.60 -1.17 -11.23
CA GLN A 53 -26.91 -0.80 -10.71
C GLN A 53 -27.17 -1.47 -9.35
N ASP A 54 -28.05 -0.92 -8.54
CA ASP A 54 -28.34 -1.43 -7.19
C ASP A 54 -28.83 -2.88 -7.14
N THR A 55 -29.34 -3.39 -8.27
CA THR A 55 -29.79 -4.78 -8.42
C THR A 55 -28.69 -5.76 -8.82
N GLU A 56 -27.51 -5.24 -9.11
CA GLU A 56 -26.34 -6.01 -9.55
C GLU A 56 -25.29 -6.02 -8.42
N LYS A 57 -24.49 -7.07 -8.39
CA LYS A 57 -23.48 -7.24 -7.32
C LYS A 57 -22.11 -7.53 -7.88
N ILE A 58 -21.10 -6.95 -7.24
CA ILE A 58 -19.70 -7.28 -7.47
C ILE A 58 -19.09 -7.76 -6.16
N VAL A 59 -18.54 -8.97 -6.20
CA VAL A 59 -17.77 -9.54 -5.09
C VAL A 59 -16.31 -9.64 -5.50
N VAL A 60 -15.46 -8.83 -4.90
CA VAL A 60 -14.00 -8.89 -5.11
C VAL A 60 -13.45 -10.11 -4.39
N ARG A 61 -12.70 -10.95 -5.12
CA ARG A 61 -12.08 -12.17 -4.64
C ARG A 61 -10.63 -11.99 -4.26
N ASN A 62 -9.91 -11.22 -5.09
CA ASN A 62 -8.51 -10.91 -4.86
C ASN A 62 -8.15 -9.54 -5.40
N VAL A 63 -7.25 -8.87 -4.72
CA VAL A 63 -6.52 -7.69 -5.22
C VAL A 63 -5.06 -7.90 -4.88
N SER A 64 -4.21 -7.95 -5.88
CA SER A 64 -2.79 -8.23 -5.70
C SER A 64 -1.88 -7.38 -6.58
N MET A 65 -0.65 -7.24 -6.12
CA MET A 65 0.42 -6.55 -6.84
C MET A 65 1.70 -7.38 -6.71
N ASP A 66 2.25 -7.81 -7.82
CA ASP A 66 3.47 -8.61 -7.87
C ASP A 66 4.71 -7.75 -8.17
N ASN A 67 5.88 -8.38 -8.03
CA ASN A 67 7.18 -7.77 -8.36
C ASN A 67 7.48 -6.47 -7.60
N VAL A 68 7.02 -6.37 -6.38
CA VAL A 68 7.42 -5.31 -5.45
C VAL A 68 8.74 -5.70 -4.78
N ALA A 69 9.69 -4.79 -4.67
CA ALA A 69 10.94 -5.08 -3.96
C ALA A 69 10.63 -5.46 -2.50
N GLY A 70 10.86 -6.73 -2.18
CA GLY A 70 10.53 -7.34 -0.89
C GLY A 70 11.67 -7.31 0.13
N SER A 71 12.87 -6.85 -0.26
CA SER A 71 14.01 -6.71 0.64
C SER A 71 14.84 -5.47 0.30
N GLY A 72 15.57 -4.95 1.27
CA GLY A 72 16.47 -3.82 1.04
C GLY A 72 17.31 -3.46 2.25
N THR A 73 18.25 -2.57 2.03
CA THR A 73 19.10 -2.01 3.07
C THR A 73 18.84 -0.52 3.22
N PHE A 74 18.56 -0.10 4.43
CA PHE A 74 18.36 1.30 4.80
C PHE A 74 19.62 1.91 5.43
N SER A 75 20.00 3.09 4.97
CA SER A 75 21.02 3.92 5.59
C SER A 75 20.41 5.24 6.02
N SER A 76 20.60 5.61 7.31
CA SER A 76 20.18 6.89 7.87
C SER A 76 21.32 7.91 7.97
N LEU A 77 22.56 7.50 7.61
CA LEU A 77 23.75 8.36 7.71
C LEU A 77 23.75 9.39 6.57
N LYS A 78 23.84 10.66 6.89
CA LYS A 78 23.90 11.83 6.00
C LYS A 78 22.62 12.05 5.17
N ASN A 79 22.24 11.11 4.29
CA ASN A 79 21.01 11.17 3.51
C ASN A 79 20.25 9.86 3.67
N PRO A 80 19.04 9.87 4.28
CA PRO A 80 18.24 8.67 4.43
C PRO A 80 17.88 8.11 3.05
N GLN A 81 18.31 6.89 2.79
CA GLN A 81 18.05 6.24 1.49
C GLN A 81 17.93 4.73 1.62
N TRP A 82 17.16 4.17 0.70
CA TRP A 82 17.00 2.75 0.51
C TRP A 82 17.83 2.27 -0.69
N GLN A 83 18.43 1.12 -0.52
CA GLN A 83 18.95 0.30 -1.59
C GLN A 83 18.11 -0.96 -1.63
N THR A 84 17.31 -1.13 -2.69
CA THR A 84 16.48 -2.32 -2.89
C THR A 84 17.34 -3.55 -3.12
N GLY A 85 16.94 -4.68 -2.53
CA GLY A 85 17.56 -5.98 -2.75
C GLY A 85 16.95 -6.71 -3.96
N ASN A 86 17.34 -7.96 -4.14
CA ASN A 86 16.94 -8.78 -5.29
C ASN A 86 15.70 -9.65 -5.02
N ARG A 87 15.15 -9.64 -3.81
CA ARG A 87 13.93 -10.38 -3.48
C ARG A 87 12.72 -9.57 -3.91
N ASN A 88 11.85 -10.17 -4.72
CA ASN A 88 10.54 -9.64 -5.02
C ASN A 88 9.49 -10.24 -4.07
N ALA A 89 8.47 -9.47 -3.78
CA ALA A 89 7.30 -9.86 -3.00
C ALA A 89 6.03 -9.68 -3.83
N SER A 90 5.02 -10.47 -3.49
CA SER A 90 3.64 -10.31 -3.95
C SER A 90 2.80 -9.77 -2.80
N LEU A 91 2.12 -8.67 -3.02
CA LEU A 91 1.24 -8.06 -2.04
C LEU A 91 -0.20 -8.48 -2.32
N THR A 92 -0.81 -9.22 -1.41
CA THR A 92 -2.24 -9.56 -1.48
C THR A 92 -3.00 -8.69 -0.48
N PHE A 93 -3.91 -7.87 -0.98
CA PHE A 93 -4.63 -6.90 -0.15
C PHE A 93 -5.87 -7.47 0.53
N LEU A 94 -6.51 -8.48 -0.05
CA LEU A 94 -7.70 -9.10 0.52
C LEU A 94 -7.40 -10.34 1.36
N ASP A 95 -8.13 -10.46 2.49
CA ASP A 95 -8.13 -11.67 3.32
C ASP A 95 -9.26 -12.63 2.99
N LYS A 96 -10.39 -12.07 2.56
CA LYS A 96 -11.63 -12.79 2.24
C LYS A 96 -12.43 -12.02 1.19
N PRO A 97 -13.31 -12.71 0.44
CA PRO A 97 -14.20 -12.06 -0.51
C PRO A 97 -14.98 -10.90 0.13
N PHE A 98 -15.13 -9.82 -0.64
CA PHE A 98 -15.73 -8.57 -0.19
C PHE A 98 -16.74 -8.07 -1.23
N GLU A 99 -18.02 -7.90 -0.83
CA GLU A 99 -19.05 -7.28 -1.66
C GLU A 99 -18.86 -5.77 -1.67
N THR A 100 -18.77 -5.16 -2.85
CA THR A 100 -18.50 -3.73 -3.01
C THR A 100 -19.76 -2.91 -3.06
N GLY A 101 -19.72 -1.73 -2.41
CA GLY A 101 -20.75 -0.70 -2.52
C GLY A 101 -20.45 0.38 -3.58
N PRO A 102 -21.36 1.37 -3.73
CA PRO A 102 -21.17 2.50 -4.65
C PRO A 102 -20.12 3.49 -4.14
N ASP A 103 -19.85 3.52 -2.85
CA ASP A 103 -18.84 4.37 -2.23
C ASP A 103 -17.49 3.66 -2.09
N PRO A 104 -16.37 4.39 -2.13
CA PRO A 104 -15.06 3.80 -1.94
C PRO A 104 -14.89 3.24 -0.52
N GLU A 105 -14.71 1.94 -0.40
CA GLU A 105 -14.46 1.25 0.85
C GLU A 105 -13.06 0.64 0.88
N PRO A 106 -12.34 0.69 2.02
CA PRO A 106 -11.04 0.05 2.14
C PRO A 106 -11.20 -1.46 2.10
N VAL A 107 -10.36 -2.11 1.29
CA VAL A 107 -10.34 -3.58 1.21
C VAL A 107 -9.13 -4.14 1.92
N GLY A 108 -9.41 -5.00 2.91
CA GLY A 108 -8.44 -5.84 3.56
C GLY A 108 -7.26 -5.09 4.18
N ARG A 109 -6.08 -5.39 3.70
CA ARG A 109 -4.81 -5.11 4.38
C ARG A 109 -4.11 -3.86 3.89
N LYS A 110 -3.32 -3.27 4.79
CA LYS A 110 -2.34 -2.23 4.45
C LYS A 110 -0.96 -2.86 4.52
N TRP A 111 -0.13 -2.61 3.51
CA TRP A 111 1.22 -3.11 3.43
C TRP A 111 2.24 -2.04 3.76
N LEU A 112 3.23 -2.37 4.59
CA LEU A 112 4.45 -1.61 4.75
C LEU A 112 5.45 -2.08 3.69
N VAL A 113 5.91 -1.17 2.86
CA VAL A 113 6.81 -1.49 1.74
C VAL A 113 8.00 -0.54 1.70
N ILE A 114 9.06 -1.01 1.08
CA ILE A 114 10.27 -0.22 0.87
C ILE A 114 9.97 0.87 -0.18
N PRO A 115 10.39 2.13 0.05
CA PRO A 115 10.33 3.18 -0.97
C PRO A 115 10.99 2.74 -2.26
N GLN A 116 10.25 2.80 -3.38
CA GLN A 116 10.68 2.31 -4.69
C GLN A 116 9.82 2.88 -5.81
N GLU A 117 10.26 2.69 -7.03
CA GLU A 117 9.41 2.90 -8.20
C GLU A 117 8.61 1.63 -8.48
N ILE A 118 7.29 1.77 -8.57
CA ILE A 118 6.36 0.72 -8.98
C ILE A 118 6.11 0.88 -10.48
N ASN A 119 6.31 -0.22 -11.21
CA ASN A 119 5.98 -0.35 -12.62
C ASN A 119 5.46 -1.78 -12.86
N THR A 120 4.39 -2.12 -12.19
CA THR A 120 3.77 -3.44 -12.22
C THR A 120 2.25 -3.29 -12.22
N PRO A 121 1.49 -4.18 -12.86
CA PRO A 121 0.04 -4.10 -12.81
C PRO A 121 -0.50 -4.43 -11.42
N LEU A 122 -1.60 -3.79 -11.08
CA LEU A 122 -2.50 -4.22 -10.02
C LEU A 122 -3.51 -5.20 -10.62
N THR A 123 -3.61 -6.39 -10.07
CA THR A 123 -4.50 -7.46 -10.53
C THR A 123 -5.71 -7.53 -9.62
N VAL A 124 -6.92 -7.54 -10.23
CA VAL A 124 -8.19 -7.63 -9.52
C VAL A 124 -8.96 -8.83 -10.06
N GLU A 125 -9.35 -9.73 -9.15
CA GLU A 125 -10.23 -10.86 -9.44
C GLU A 125 -11.58 -10.63 -8.75
N TYR A 126 -12.67 -10.76 -9.49
CA TYR A 126 -14.02 -10.52 -8.98
C TYR A 126 -15.08 -11.35 -9.67
N ASP A 127 -16.21 -11.54 -8.97
CA ASP A 127 -17.43 -12.09 -9.51
C ASP A 127 -18.43 -10.95 -9.76
N PHE A 128 -19.25 -11.11 -10.77
CA PHE A 128 -20.36 -10.23 -11.08
C PHE A 128 -21.67 -11.02 -11.12
N SER A 129 -22.69 -10.53 -10.42
CA SER A 129 -24.05 -11.10 -10.46
C SER A 129 -25.02 -10.10 -11.04
N THR A 130 -25.81 -10.56 -12.02
CA THR A 130 -26.86 -9.77 -12.65
C THR A 130 -28.09 -9.64 -11.75
N ALA A 131 -28.99 -8.71 -12.08
CA ALA A 131 -30.30 -8.57 -11.45
C ALA A 131 -31.19 -9.85 -11.56
N SER A 132 -30.98 -10.68 -12.58
CA SER A 132 -31.67 -11.97 -12.76
C SER A 132 -31.09 -13.11 -11.92
N GLY A 133 -29.97 -12.86 -11.20
CA GLY A 133 -29.30 -13.85 -10.37
C GLY A 133 -28.25 -14.71 -11.11
N GLU A 134 -27.99 -14.43 -12.39
CA GLU A 134 -26.90 -15.06 -13.10
C GLU A 134 -25.56 -14.52 -12.57
N THR A 135 -24.60 -15.40 -12.29
CA THR A 135 -23.29 -15.04 -11.78
C THR A 135 -22.19 -15.43 -12.75
N ILE A 136 -21.37 -14.45 -13.13
CA ILE A 136 -20.13 -14.65 -13.88
C ILE A 136 -18.99 -14.62 -12.89
N THR A 137 -18.31 -15.75 -12.73
CA THR A 137 -17.25 -15.94 -11.74
C THR A 137 -15.86 -15.73 -12.33
N GLN A 138 -14.89 -15.41 -11.47
CA GLN A 138 -13.47 -15.36 -11.79
C GLN A 138 -13.09 -14.41 -12.94
N ARG A 139 -13.71 -13.24 -12.97
CA ARG A 139 -13.24 -12.19 -13.85
C ARG A 139 -11.89 -11.66 -13.35
N LEU A 140 -10.93 -11.65 -14.24
CA LEU A 140 -9.59 -11.15 -13.96
C LEU A 140 -9.32 -9.89 -14.79
N GLN A 141 -8.93 -8.82 -14.12
CA GLN A 141 -8.55 -7.55 -14.75
C GLN A 141 -7.21 -7.08 -14.21
N THR A 142 -6.41 -6.51 -15.10
CA THR A 142 -5.11 -5.93 -14.75
C THR A 142 -5.09 -4.45 -15.07
N ILE A 143 -4.62 -3.66 -14.13
CA ILE A 143 -4.53 -2.20 -14.25
C ILE A 143 -3.06 -1.81 -14.23
N PRO A 144 -2.51 -1.25 -15.32
CA PRO A 144 -1.15 -0.75 -15.30
C PRO A 144 -0.97 0.30 -14.21
N LEU A 145 0.02 0.13 -13.37
CA LEU A 145 0.33 1.08 -12.31
C LEU A 145 1.79 1.51 -12.43
N LYS A 146 1.99 2.82 -12.49
CA LYS A 146 3.31 3.43 -12.47
C LYS A 146 3.31 4.57 -11.47
N MET A 147 4.07 4.41 -10.40
CA MET A 147 4.13 5.40 -9.32
C MET A 147 5.45 5.29 -8.56
N ARG A 148 5.79 6.37 -7.86
CA ARG A 148 6.94 6.41 -6.95
C ARG A 148 6.46 6.39 -5.51
N LEU A 149 6.93 5.41 -4.75
CA LEU A 149 6.68 5.30 -3.32
C LEU A 149 7.83 5.97 -2.55
N GLU A 150 7.47 6.87 -1.63
CA GLU A 150 8.41 7.61 -0.80
C GLU A 150 8.25 7.23 0.68
N GLY A 151 9.36 7.20 1.42
CA GLY A 151 9.35 6.93 2.86
C GLY A 151 8.51 7.93 3.64
N GLY A 152 7.84 7.47 4.68
CA GLY A 152 6.97 8.30 5.51
C GLY A 152 5.63 8.68 4.85
N LYS A 153 5.31 8.14 3.68
CA LYS A 153 4.03 8.38 3.00
C LYS A 153 3.08 7.19 3.10
N SER A 154 1.80 7.47 3.09
CA SER A 154 0.72 6.49 2.98
C SER A 154 -0.04 6.71 1.68
N TYR A 155 -0.15 5.67 0.89
CA TYR A 155 -0.79 5.66 -0.43
C TYR A 155 -2.07 4.86 -0.37
N THR A 156 -3.17 5.46 -0.81
CA THR A 156 -4.46 4.77 -0.95
C THR A 156 -4.86 4.79 -2.42
N LEU A 157 -4.87 3.62 -3.04
CA LEU A 157 -5.25 3.41 -4.43
C LEU A 157 -6.76 3.18 -4.49
N THR A 158 -7.49 3.99 -5.24
CA THR A 158 -8.95 3.84 -5.36
C THR A 158 -9.30 3.27 -6.73
N LEU A 159 -9.99 2.13 -6.72
CA LEU A 159 -10.47 1.41 -7.90
C LEU A 159 -11.98 1.54 -8.04
N SER A 160 -12.44 1.55 -9.27
CA SER A 160 -13.87 1.49 -9.62
C SER A 160 -14.11 0.30 -10.52
N ILE A 161 -14.92 -0.66 -10.06
CA ILE A 161 -15.18 -1.93 -10.73
C ILE A 161 -16.51 -1.84 -11.44
N GLY A 162 -16.53 -2.12 -12.72
CA GLY A 162 -17.73 -2.27 -13.54
C GLY A 162 -17.94 -3.73 -13.96
N ILE A 163 -18.92 -3.95 -14.81
CA ILE A 163 -19.24 -5.29 -15.32
C ILE A 163 -18.05 -5.88 -16.07
N ASP A 164 -17.43 -5.10 -16.96
CA ASP A 164 -16.42 -5.58 -17.89
C ASP A 164 -15.03 -4.95 -17.71
N ASP A 165 -14.92 -3.99 -16.81
CA ASP A 165 -13.67 -3.24 -16.62
C ASP A 165 -13.44 -2.80 -15.17
N VAL A 166 -12.19 -2.59 -14.87
CA VAL A 166 -11.75 -1.96 -13.62
C VAL A 166 -10.95 -0.71 -13.96
N LYS A 167 -11.30 0.41 -13.35
CA LYS A 167 -10.62 1.70 -13.56
C LYS A 167 -9.89 2.15 -12.31
N PHE A 168 -8.67 2.59 -12.48
CA PHE A 168 -7.98 3.36 -11.46
C PHE A 168 -8.56 4.78 -11.44
N LEU A 169 -9.07 5.21 -10.31
CA LEU A 169 -9.68 6.54 -10.18
C LEU A 169 -8.68 7.58 -9.71
N LYS A 170 -8.01 7.28 -8.59
CA LYS A 170 -7.10 8.22 -7.95
C LYS A 170 -6.19 7.52 -6.96
N GLU A 171 -5.07 8.19 -6.70
CA GLU A 171 -4.18 7.94 -5.60
C GLU A 171 -4.35 9.06 -4.57
N LEU A 172 -4.45 8.69 -3.30
CA LEU A 172 -4.42 9.63 -2.18
C LEU A 172 -3.12 9.42 -1.42
N ILE A 173 -2.31 10.46 -1.35
CA ILE A 173 -1.03 10.47 -0.63
C ILE A 173 -1.18 11.29 0.64
N LYS A 174 -0.79 10.71 1.76
CA LYS A 174 -0.76 11.38 3.07
C LYS A 174 0.57 11.17 3.75
N ASP A 175 1.01 12.14 4.53
CA ASP A 175 2.14 11.95 5.43
C ASP A 175 1.76 10.97 6.55
N ARG A 176 2.70 10.12 6.92
CA ARG A 176 2.60 9.27 8.10
C ARG A 176 3.23 10.02 9.25
N PHE A 177 2.40 10.49 10.17
CA PHE A 177 2.85 11.16 11.39
C PHE A 177 2.74 10.18 12.56
N GLU A 178 3.74 10.17 13.40
CA GLU A 178 3.63 9.62 14.74
C GLU A 178 2.92 10.64 15.65
N LYS A 179 2.00 10.14 16.46
CA LYS A 179 1.36 10.92 17.51
C LYS A 179 2.20 10.88 18.79
#